data_4faf3c484010b9c6f499c57e2d748d7b
#
_entry.id   4faf3c484010b9c6f499c57e2d748d7b
#
_cell.length_a   1.000
_cell.length_b   1.000
_cell.length_c   1.000
_cell.angle_alpha   90.00
_cell.angle_beta   90.00
_cell.angle_gamma   90.00
#
_symmetry.space_group_name_H-M   'P 1'
#
loop_
_entity.id
_entity.type
_entity.pdbx_description
1 polymer ?
#
loop_
_entity_poly.entity_id
_entity_poly.type
_entity_poly.pdbx_seq_one_letter_code
_entity_poly.pdbx_strand_id
1 'polypeptide(L)'
;MEVLEAKGRGGSFSYLKLGWILHYVEDYFTYPHNTIFEGTIPEHYAYEKKMTRWMREGALEQMSLPMCKKLDSAAEVEERLQELHDRYLSQKMCYENDMAYMRQMVSEILNCYAEIFVRKSEFARFMEWVRKKVGIMTGFVS
;
A
#
# COMPACT_ATOMS: atom_id res chain seq x y z
N MET A 1 12.84 12.55 0.00
CA MET A 1 13.06 13.26 -1.28
C MET A 1 14.48 13.15 -1.80
N GLU A 2 15.49 13.29 -0.97
CA GLU A 2 16.91 13.15 -1.39
C GLU A 2 17.26 11.81 -2.07
N VAL A 3 16.64 10.72 -1.67
CA VAL A 3 16.93 9.38 -2.22
C VAL A 3 16.46 9.23 -3.66
N LEU A 4 15.43 9.98 -4.09
CA LEU A 4 14.93 9.96 -5.46
C LEU A 4 15.71 10.92 -6.37
N GLU A 5 16.32 11.94 -5.81
CA GLU A 5 17.14 12.91 -6.54
C GLU A 5 18.57 12.42 -6.82
N ALA A 6 19.12 11.62 -5.92
CA ALA A 6 20.52 11.17 -6.01
C ALA A 6 20.84 10.22 -7.17
N LYS A 7 19.86 9.66 -7.85
CA LYS A 7 20.06 8.74 -8.98
C LYS A 7 19.45 9.26 -10.28
N GLY A 8 19.68 10.50 -10.62
CA GLY A 8 19.27 11.30 -11.76
C GLY A 8 19.05 10.69 -13.17
N ARG A 9 18.64 9.43 -13.28
CA ARG A 9 18.27 8.77 -14.54
C ARG A 9 16.95 8.00 -14.49
N GLY A 10 16.20 8.16 -13.42
CA GLY A 10 14.90 7.50 -13.25
C GLY A 10 13.69 8.36 -13.62
N GLY A 11 13.87 9.66 -13.71
CA GLY A 11 12.88 10.65 -14.13
C GLY A 11 11.42 10.35 -13.78
N SER A 12 10.52 10.72 -14.68
CA SER A 12 9.08 10.51 -14.56
C SER A 12 8.67 9.03 -14.47
N PHE A 13 9.47 8.12 -15.03
CA PHE A 13 9.15 6.67 -15.01
C PHE A 13 9.31 6.05 -13.62
N SER A 14 10.30 6.48 -12.85
CA SER A 14 10.48 6.00 -11.47
C SER A 14 9.35 6.48 -10.55
N TYR A 15 8.88 7.72 -10.73
CA TYR A 15 7.74 8.25 -10.00
C TYR A 15 6.43 7.54 -10.37
N LEU A 16 6.26 7.20 -11.63
CA LEU A 16 5.09 6.45 -12.09
C LEU A 16 5.05 5.04 -11.48
N LYS A 17 6.17 4.34 -11.48
CA LYS A 17 6.29 3.02 -10.81
C LYS A 17 5.97 3.11 -9.33
N LEU A 18 6.53 4.10 -8.64
CA LEU A 18 6.26 4.33 -7.23
C LEU A 18 4.77 4.61 -7.00
N GLY A 19 4.16 5.44 -7.83
CA GLY A 19 2.74 5.73 -7.78
C GLY A 19 1.87 4.47 -7.89
N TRP A 20 2.19 3.57 -8.80
CA TRP A 20 1.47 2.29 -8.95
C TRP A 20 1.60 1.41 -7.70
N ILE A 21 2.81 1.31 -7.14
CA ILE A 21 3.07 0.53 -5.93
C ILE A 21 2.27 1.10 -4.76
N LEU A 22 2.34 2.42 -4.55
CA LEU A 22 1.64 3.06 -3.44
C LEU A 22 0.13 2.97 -3.58
N HIS A 23 -0.40 3.15 -4.78
CA HIS A 23 -1.84 2.99 -5.04
C HIS A 23 -2.31 1.58 -4.67
N TYR A 24 -1.57 0.56 -5.07
CA TYR A 24 -1.87 -0.82 -4.72
C TYR A 24 -1.85 -1.05 -3.21
N VAL A 25 -0.84 -0.51 -2.53
CA VAL A 25 -0.73 -0.64 -1.07
C VAL A 25 -1.90 0.05 -0.36
N GLU A 26 -2.28 1.23 -0.83
CA GLU A 26 -3.45 1.95 -0.30
C GLU A 26 -4.73 1.12 -0.43
N ASP A 27 -4.98 0.54 -1.59
CA ASP A 27 -6.13 -0.34 -1.80
C ASP A 27 -6.08 -1.59 -0.92
N TYR A 28 -4.90 -2.19 -0.78
CA TYR A 28 -4.69 -3.42 -0.02
C TYR A 28 -5.07 -3.27 1.46
N PHE A 29 -4.90 -2.08 2.01
CA PHE A 29 -5.24 -1.75 3.40
C PHE A 29 -6.46 -0.83 3.53
N THR A 30 -7.37 -0.86 2.58
CA THR A 30 -8.62 -0.13 2.64
C THR A 30 -9.79 -1.12 2.64
N TYR A 31 -10.65 -1.05 3.65
CA TYR A 31 -11.68 -2.05 3.89
C TYR A 31 -12.54 -2.39 2.66
N PRO A 32 -13.10 -1.41 1.91
CA PRO A 32 -13.93 -1.75 0.76
C PRO A 32 -13.23 -2.47 -0.39
N HIS A 33 -11.90 -2.45 -0.45
CA HIS A 33 -11.12 -3.15 -1.47
C HIS A 33 -10.81 -4.61 -1.09
N ASN A 34 -11.23 -5.06 0.09
CA ASN A 34 -10.98 -6.42 0.56
C ASN A 34 -12.21 -7.30 0.39
N THR A 35 -11.99 -8.61 0.18
CA THR A 35 -13.04 -9.60 -0.05
C THR A 35 -14.04 -9.74 1.10
N ILE A 36 -13.65 -9.31 2.31
CA ILE A 36 -14.52 -9.31 3.49
C ILE A 36 -15.56 -8.17 3.48
N PHE A 37 -15.44 -7.24 2.54
CA PHE A 37 -16.41 -6.17 2.38
C PHE A 37 -17.66 -6.69 1.67
N GLU A 38 -18.80 -6.66 2.35
CA GLU A 38 -20.09 -7.13 1.84
C GLU A 38 -21.01 -6.00 1.37
N GLY A 39 -20.48 -4.78 1.31
CA GLY A 39 -21.24 -3.59 0.93
C GLY A 39 -21.41 -3.42 -0.58
N THR A 40 -22.28 -2.49 -0.94
CA THR A 40 -22.55 -2.07 -2.31
C THR A 40 -21.51 -1.07 -2.80
N ILE A 41 -21.50 -0.77 -4.11
CA ILE A 41 -20.63 0.27 -4.70
C ILE A 41 -20.86 1.64 -4.05
N PRO A 42 -22.11 2.12 -3.84
CA PRO A 42 -22.34 3.36 -3.08
C PRO A 42 -21.76 3.35 -1.67
N GLU A 43 -21.84 2.23 -0.97
CA GLU A 43 -21.26 2.08 0.38
C GLU A 43 -19.73 2.12 0.34
N HIS A 44 -19.10 1.54 -0.67
CA HIS A 44 -17.68 1.63 -0.93
C HIS A 44 -17.25 3.11 -1.04
N TYR A 45 -17.88 3.86 -1.93
CA TYR A 45 -17.58 5.29 -2.09
C TYR A 45 -17.87 6.11 -0.84
N ALA A 46 -18.95 5.78 -0.12
CA ALA A 46 -19.28 6.45 1.13
C ALA A 46 -18.20 6.23 2.20
N TYR A 47 -17.65 5.02 2.29
CA TYR A 47 -16.57 4.71 3.20
C TYR A 47 -15.31 5.54 2.89
N GLU A 48 -14.89 5.56 1.63
CA GLU A 48 -13.71 6.31 1.20
C GLU A 48 -13.87 7.82 1.44
N LYS A 49 -15.04 8.34 1.17
CA LYS A 49 -15.36 9.76 1.40
C LYS A 49 -15.30 10.13 2.88
N LYS A 50 -15.82 9.27 3.74
CA LYS A 50 -15.78 9.45 5.19
C LYS A 50 -14.36 9.34 5.72
N MET A 51 -13.58 8.39 5.23
CA MET A 51 -12.18 8.23 5.58
C MET A 51 -11.36 9.47 5.20
N THR A 52 -11.57 10.01 4.00
CA THR A 52 -10.91 11.24 3.54
C THR A 52 -11.24 12.43 4.45
N ARG A 53 -12.50 12.56 4.85
CA ARG A 53 -12.92 13.61 5.79
C ARG A 53 -12.24 13.44 7.15
N TRP A 54 -12.23 12.23 7.68
CA TRP A 54 -11.57 11.89 8.94
C TRP A 54 -10.08 12.24 8.93
N MET A 55 -9.38 11.95 7.82
CA MET A 55 -7.99 12.36 7.66
C MET A 55 -7.80 13.87 7.64
N ARG A 56 -8.68 14.61 6.95
CA ARG A 56 -8.61 16.08 6.88
C ARG A 56 -8.89 16.76 8.20
N GLU A 57 -9.60 16.12 9.10
CA GLU A 57 -9.90 16.63 10.44
C GLU A 57 -8.73 16.45 11.44
N GLY A 58 -7.54 16.08 10.95
CA GLY A 58 -6.30 16.04 11.74
C GLY A 58 -6.01 14.68 12.38
N ALA A 59 -6.70 13.61 11.98
CA ALA A 59 -6.48 12.29 12.55
C ALA A 59 -5.05 11.77 12.35
N LEU A 60 -4.43 12.08 11.21
CA LEU A 60 -3.05 11.65 10.90
C LEU A 60 -2.01 12.25 11.85
N GLU A 61 -2.24 13.49 12.32
CA GLU A 61 -1.33 14.18 13.21
C GLU A 61 -1.29 13.56 14.60
N GLN A 62 -2.36 12.86 14.98
CA GLN A 62 -2.48 12.18 16.27
C GLN A 62 -1.93 10.77 16.26
N MET A 63 -1.61 10.23 15.08
CA MET A 63 -1.08 8.87 14.94
C MET A 63 0.42 8.83 15.22
N SER A 64 0.86 7.77 15.91
CA SER A 64 2.27 7.51 16.13
C SER A 64 3.00 7.24 14.82
N LEU A 65 4.27 7.69 14.73
CA LEU A 65 5.13 7.33 13.61
C LEU A 65 5.45 5.84 13.65
N PRO A 66 5.37 5.13 12.52
CA PRO A 66 5.66 3.71 12.49
C PRO A 66 7.15 3.43 12.66
N MET A 67 7.48 2.35 13.37
CA MET A 67 8.82 1.77 13.34
C MET A 67 8.93 0.91 12.09
N CYS A 68 9.81 1.30 11.16
CA CYS A 68 9.95 0.63 9.88
C CYS A 68 10.90 -0.56 9.94
N LYS A 69 10.47 -1.69 9.36
CA LYS A 69 11.31 -2.84 9.09
C LYS A 69 12.14 -2.57 7.83
N LYS A 70 13.42 -2.91 7.86
CA LYS A 70 14.28 -2.84 6.67
C LYS A 70 13.94 -3.99 5.73
N LEU A 71 13.74 -3.67 4.44
CA LEU A 71 13.44 -4.62 3.37
C LEU A 71 14.52 -4.53 2.29
N ASP A 72 15.03 -5.66 1.83
CA ASP A 72 16.18 -5.73 0.92
C ASP A 72 15.84 -6.31 -0.47
N SER A 73 14.63 -6.84 -0.66
CA SER A 73 14.21 -7.42 -1.95
C SER A 73 12.71 -7.32 -2.16
N ALA A 74 12.26 -7.47 -3.40
CA ALA A 74 10.83 -7.56 -3.72
C ALA A 74 10.16 -8.72 -2.98
N ALA A 75 10.85 -9.85 -2.83
CA ALA A 75 10.35 -10.99 -2.07
C ALA A 75 10.06 -10.61 -0.61
N GLU A 76 10.94 -9.87 0.03
CA GLU A 76 10.72 -9.39 1.40
C GLU A 76 9.57 -8.39 1.49
N VAL A 77 9.40 -7.53 0.48
CA VAL A 77 8.23 -6.63 0.40
C VAL A 77 6.93 -7.43 0.30
N GLU A 78 6.90 -8.45 -0.55
CA GLU A 78 5.76 -9.34 -0.71
C GLU A 78 5.40 -10.06 0.62
N GLU A 79 6.39 -10.63 1.28
CA GLU A 79 6.21 -11.31 2.57
C GLU A 79 5.69 -10.34 3.64
N ARG A 80 6.26 -9.15 3.68
CA ARG A 80 5.87 -8.11 4.64
C ARG A 80 4.43 -7.63 4.40
N LEU A 81 4.06 -7.41 3.15
CA LEU A 81 2.69 -7.07 2.77
C LEU A 81 1.70 -8.15 3.21
N GLN A 82 2.04 -9.41 2.96
CA GLN A 82 1.19 -10.55 3.37
C GLN A 82 1.06 -10.63 4.89
N GLU A 83 2.17 -10.51 5.62
CA GLU A 83 2.19 -10.52 7.08
C GLU A 83 1.30 -9.42 7.67
N LEU A 84 1.47 -8.19 7.20
CA LEU A 84 0.70 -7.05 7.68
C LEU A 84 -0.77 -7.15 7.28
N HIS A 85 -1.06 -7.65 6.08
CA HIS A 85 -2.44 -7.83 5.63
C HIS A 85 -3.18 -8.91 6.43
N ASP A 86 -2.52 -10.01 6.75
CA ASP A 86 -3.09 -11.04 7.62
C ASP A 86 -3.43 -10.49 9.01
N ARG A 87 -2.56 -9.67 9.58
CA ARG A 87 -2.82 -8.97 10.84
C ARG A 87 -3.96 -7.98 10.70
N TYR A 88 -3.96 -7.21 9.63
CA TYR A 88 -5.02 -6.24 9.33
C TYR A 88 -6.39 -6.90 9.27
N LEU A 89 -6.51 -8.02 8.57
CA LEU A 89 -7.77 -8.75 8.43
C LEU A 89 -8.25 -9.37 9.75
N SER A 90 -7.36 -9.58 10.72
CA SER A 90 -7.71 -10.11 12.05
C SER A 90 -8.25 -9.04 13.00
N GLN A 91 -8.18 -7.77 12.62
CA GLN A 91 -8.57 -6.64 13.46
C GLN A 91 -9.90 -6.03 13.01
N LYS A 92 -10.44 -5.13 13.84
CA LYS A 92 -11.65 -4.40 13.51
C LYS A 92 -11.44 -3.52 12.27
N MET A 93 -12.37 -3.59 11.33
CA MET A 93 -12.37 -2.71 10.16
C MET A 93 -12.80 -1.30 10.56
N CYS A 94 -11.87 -0.36 10.52
CA CYS A 94 -12.08 1.05 10.85
C CYS A 94 -11.01 1.91 10.17
N TYR A 95 -11.24 3.21 10.09
CA TYR A 95 -10.32 4.15 9.43
C TYR A 95 -8.94 4.18 10.10
N GLU A 96 -8.92 4.11 11.43
CA GLU A 96 -7.67 4.08 12.20
C GLU A 96 -6.79 2.90 11.82
N ASN A 97 -7.36 1.71 11.72
CA ASN A 97 -6.62 0.51 11.35
C ASN A 97 -6.21 0.53 9.87
N ASP A 98 -7.11 0.93 8.97
CA ASP A 98 -6.78 1.11 7.56
C ASP A 98 -5.56 2.02 7.41
N MET A 99 -5.60 3.17 8.06
CA MET A 99 -4.54 4.16 7.96
C MET A 99 -3.25 3.73 8.65
N ALA A 100 -3.33 3.06 9.79
CA ALA A 100 -2.15 2.58 10.52
C ALA A 100 -1.36 1.58 9.68
N TYR A 101 -2.02 0.60 9.08
CA TYR A 101 -1.37 -0.41 8.24
C TYR A 101 -0.87 0.17 6.92
N MET A 102 -1.67 1.00 6.27
CA MET A 102 -1.29 1.71 5.05
C MET A 102 -0.03 2.55 5.29
N ARG A 103 -0.01 3.34 6.35
CA ARG A 103 1.11 4.21 6.71
C ARG A 103 2.37 3.41 7.03
N GLN A 104 2.23 2.30 7.76
CA GLN A 104 3.34 1.38 8.06
C GLN A 104 3.98 0.89 6.76
N MET A 105 3.20 0.33 5.87
CA MET A 105 3.72 -0.27 4.65
C MET A 105 4.25 0.76 3.66
N VAL A 106 3.56 1.88 3.48
CA VAL A 106 4.03 2.98 2.63
C VAL A 106 5.39 3.49 3.11
N SER A 107 5.56 3.68 4.42
CA SER A 107 6.83 4.13 5.00
C SER A 107 7.96 3.13 4.76
N GLU A 108 7.70 1.83 4.93
CA GLU A 108 8.69 0.79 4.69
C GLU A 108 9.09 0.71 3.21
N ILE A 109 8.12 0.82 2.30
CA ILE A 109 8.38 0.85 0.85
C ILE A 109 9.19 2.09 0.45
N LEU A 110 8.82 3.27 0.93
CA LEU A 110 9.55 4.50 0.62
C LEU A 110 11.01 4.42 1.06
N ASN A 111 11.28 3.78 2.20
CA ASN A 111 12.64 3.63 2.70
C ASN A 111 13.51 2.69 1.83
N CYS A 112 12.91 1.74 1.14
CA CYS A 112 13.66 0.77 0.33
C CYS A 112 13.48 0.92 -1.19
N TYR A 113 12.58 1.78 -1.63
CA TYR A 113 12.18 1.87 -3.05
C TYR A 113 13.35 2.06 -4.00
N ALA A 114 14.21 3.04 -3.72
CA ALA A 114 15.34 3.39 -4.61
C ALA A 114 16.38 2.26 -4.72
N GLU A 115 16.50 1.40 -3.72
CA GLU A 115 17.46 0.30 -3.70
C GLU A 115 16.91 -0.97 -4.35
N ILE A 116 15.62 -1.25 -4.19
CA ILE A 116 15.00 -2.48 -4.68
C ILE A 116 14.43 -2.29 -6.08
N PHE A 117 13.49 -1.37 -6.24
CA PHE A 117 12.66 -1.27 -7.44
C PHE A 117 13.29 -0.48 -8.59
N VAL A 118 14.48 0.04 -8.43
CA VAL A 118 15.33 0.52 -9.52
C VAL A 118 15.73 -0.64 -10.45
N ARG A 119 15.81 -1.85 -9.92
CA ARG A 119 16.07 -3.06 -10.70
C ARG A 119 14.79 -3.52 -11.39
N LYS A 120 14.82 -3.59 -12.73
CA LYS A 120 13.66 -3.98 -13.55
C LYS A 120 13.10 -5.37 -13.18
N SER A 121 13.97 -6.32 -12.86
CA SER A 121 13.58 -7.66 -12.46
C SER A 121 12.79 -7.69 -11.15
N GLU A 122 13.21 -6.91 -10.17
CA GLU A 122 12.51 -6.81 -8.88
C GLU A 122 11.16 -6.13 -9.05
N PHE A 123 11.09 -5.07 -9.85
CA PHE A 123 9.84 -4.40 -10.15
C PHE A 123 8.87 -5.32 -10.92
N ALA A 124 9.34 -6.01 -11.94
CA ALA A 124 8.52 -6.94 -12.74
C ALA A 124 7.97 -8.08 -11.87
N ARG A 125 8.79 -8.64 -10.99
CA ARG A 125 8.38 -9.67 -10.04
C ARG A 125 7.28 -9.15 -9.11
N PHE A 126 7.46 -7.98 -8.54
CA PHE A 126 6.48 -7.38 -7.65
C PHE A 126 5.14 -7.12 -8.35
N MET A 127 5.19 -6.58 -9.57
CA MET A 127 3.97 -6.31 -10.35
C MET A 127 3.22 -7.60 -10.73
N GLU A 128 3.91 -8.69 -10.98
CA GLU A 128 3.29 -9.99 -11.21
C GLU A 128 2.59 -10.50 -9.94
N TRP A 129 3.21 -10.34 -8.78
CA TRP A 129 2.60 -10.67 -7.50
C TRP A 129 1.34 -9.80 -7.24
N VAL A 130 1.43 -8.49 -7.49
CA VAL A 130 0.31 -7.55 -7.40
C VAL A 130 -0.85 -7.98 -8.29
N ARG A 131 -0.57 -8.33 -9.54
CA ARG A 131 -1.58 -8.77 -10.51
C ARG A 131 -2.37 -9.97 -9.99
N LYS A 132 -1.71 -10.92 -9.37
CA LYS A 132 -2.35 -12.10 -8.75
C LYS A 132 -3.22 -11.71 -7.56
N LYS A 133 -2.72 -10.82 -6.70
CA LYS A 133 -3.44 -10.38 -5.49
C LYS A 133 -4.63 -9.49 -5.81
N VAL A 134 -4.54 -8.59 -6.77
CA VAL A 134 -5.66 -7.75 -7.22
C VAL A 134 -6.81 -8.61 -7.74
N GLY A 135 -6.52 -9.65 -8.52
CA GLY A 135 -7.54 -10.59 -8.99
C GLY A 135 -8.29 -11.27 -7.85
N ILE A 136 -7.60 -11.61 -6.76
CA ILE A 136 -8.21 -12.21 -5.57
C ILE A 136 -9.04 -11.18 -4.78
N MET A 137 -8.51 -9.97 -4.58
CA MET A 137 -9.16 -8.92 -3.78
C MET A 137 -10.45 -8.39 -4.43
N THR A 138 -10.45 -8.21 -5.74
CA THR A 138 -11.57 -7.59 -6.46
C THR A 138 -12.62 -8.59 -6.94
N GLY A 139 -12.38 -9.89 -6.79
CA GLY A 139 -13.24 -10.93 -7.34
C GLY A 139 -13.20 -11.02 -8.87
N PHE A 140 -12.35 -10.25 -9.53
CA PHE A 140 -12.08 -10.37 -10.96
C PHE A 140 -11.08 -11.50 -11.17
N VAL A 141 -11.58 -12.71 -11.25
CA VAL A 141 -10.79 -13.84 -11.74
C VAL A 141 -10.97 -13.84 -13.26
N SER A 142 -10.05 -13.24 -13.94
CA SER A 142 -9.93 -13.45 -15.38
C SER A 142 -9.00 -14.62 -15.64
#